data_b7d48e0f2f19796e1864e196912f2e53
#
_entry.id   b7d48e0f2f19796e1864e196912f2e53
#
_cell.length_a   1.000
_cell.length_b   1.000
_cell.length_c   1.000
_cell.angle_alpha   90.00
_cell.angle_beta   90.00
_cell.angle_gamma   90.00
#
_symmetry.space_group_name_H-M   'P 1'
#
loop_
_entity.id
_entity.type
_entity.pdbx_description
1 polymer ?
#
loop_
_entity_poly.entity_id
_entity_poly.type
_entity_poly.pdbx_seq_one_letter_code
_entity_poly.pdbx_strand_id
1 'polypeptide(L)'
;MAKEEFPLKKVCIICAKGTIEDVYATLVMANGAVMEGIETKIFFTFFGLDAITKKQMNSLHTGTVGNPAMRMPGGLPFPTILGMLPGVEAGVSAMMKSTMAKIDIPTVKEFLEMIEAGGGEIYACKLAMDMFKLKKEDLWEGVKDVLTVGDFYEKCGGLQTQIIFT
;
A
#
# COMPACT_ATOMS: atom_id res chain seq x y z
N MET A 1 25.29 16.05 20.36
CA MET A 1 23.90 15.81 20.81
C MET A 1 23.70 14.31 20.70
N ALA A 2 23.45 13.60 21.81
CA ALA A 2 23.06 12.20 21.77
C ALA A 2 21.76 12.12 20.96
N LYS A 3 21.69 11.26 19.92
CA LYS A 3 20.43 10.90 19.29
C LYS A 3 19.55 10.33 20.42
N GLU A 4 18.47 11.02 20.77
CA GLU A 4 17.45 10.41 21.61
C GLU A 4 17.07 9.10 20.95
N GLU A 5 17.09 8.01 21.71
CA GLU A 5 16.72 6.70 21.21
C GLU A 5 15.29 6.79 20.69
N PHE A 6 15.08 6.49 19.41
CA PHE A 6 13.77 6.60 18.78
C PHE A 6 12.77 5.72 19.54
N PRO A 7 11.74 6.30 20.17
CA PRO A 7 10.90 5.54 21.11
C PRO A 7 10.03 4.50 20.42
N LEU A 8 9.80 4.63 19.10
CA LEU A 8 9.00 3.71 18.32
C LEU A 8 9.84 2.49 17.91
N LYS A 9 9.39 1.30 18.28
CA LYS A 9 10.08 0.03 18.00
C LYS A 9 9.40 -0.79 16.92
N LYS A 10 8.09 -0.60 16.73
CA LYS A 10 7.29 -1.36 15.78
C LYS A 10 6.24 -0.47 15.10
N VAL A 11 6.07 -0.66 13.80
CA VAL A 11 5.00 -0.06 13.00
C VAL A 11 4.21 -1.19 12.34
N CYS A 12 2.89 -1.17 12.53
CA CYS A 12 1.95 -2.06 11.87
C CYS A 12 1.05 -1.20 10.98
N ILE A 13 1.07 -1.44 9.68
CA ILE A 13 0.30 -0.67 8.70
C ILE A 13 -0.79 -1.56 8.12
N ILE A 14 -2.03 -1.07 8.13
CA ILE A 14 -3.17 -1.77 7.54
C ILE A 14 -3.54 -1.04 6.25
N CYS A 15 -3.38 -1.71 5.11
CA CYS A 15 -3.77 -1.21 3.80
C CYS A 15 -5.09 -1.84 3.38
N ALA A 16 -6.16 -1.05 3.33
CA ALA A 16 -7.49 -1.55 3.01
C ALA A 16 -7.98 -1.14 1.61
N LYS A 17 -7.33 -0.16 0.99
CA LYS A 17 -7.70 0.35 -0.32
C LYS A 17 -6.69 -0.04 -1.38
N GLY A 18 -7.17 -0.24 -2.62
CA GLY A 18 -6.37 -0.68 -3.76
C GLY A 18 -6.04 0.44 -4.75
N THR A 19 -6.28 1.71 -4.41
CA THR A 19 -5.91 2.82 -5.30
C THR A 19 -4.42 3.08 -5.25
N ILE A 20 -3.86 3.65 -6.31
CA ILE A 20 -2.43 3.97 -6.39
C ILE A 20 -2.01 4.81 -5.19
N GLU A 21 -2.75 5.87 -4.89
CA GLU A 21 -2.43 6.82 -3.83
C GLU A 21 -2.41 6.18 -2.43
N ASP A 22 -3.37 5.31 -2.12
CA ASP A 22 -3.46 4.66 -0.80
C ASP A 22 -2.38 3.57 -0.65
N VAL A 23 -2.15 2.79 -1.71
CA VAL A 23 -1.09 1.75 -1.72
C VAL A 23 0.29 2.39 -1.60
N TYR A 24 0.58 3.45 -2.37
CA TYR A 24 1.89 4.11 -2.26
C TYR A 24 2.08 4.81 -0.92
N ALA A 25 1.03 5.37 -0.31
CA ALA A 25 1.10 5.89 1.05
C ALA A 25 1.55 4.80 2.04
N THR A 26 0.95 3.60 1.95
CA THR A 26 1.36 2.44 2.73
C THR A 26 2.83 2.07 2.51
N LEU A 27 3.25 1.94 1.25
CA LEU A 27 4.58 1.46 0.89
C LEU A 27 5.68 2.46 1.27
N VAL A 28 5.45 3.76 1.09
CA VAL A 28 6.39 4.81 1.51
C VAL A 28 6.56 4.82 3.02
N MET A 29 5.47 4.72 3.77
CA MET A 29 5.52 4.66 5.25
C MET A 29 6.28 3.41 5.72
N ALA A 30 5.98 2.25 5.13
CA ALA A 30 6.62 0.99 5.50
C ALA A 30 8.11 1.00 5.16
N ASN A 31 8.48 1.43 3.96
CA ASN A 31 9.88 1.51 3.55
C ASN A 31 10.67 2.50 4.43
N GLY A 32 10.08 3.65 4.75
CA GLY A 32 10.69 4.61 5.68
C GLY A 32 10.94 3.99 7.06
N ALA A 33 9.97 3.26 7.61
CA ALA A 33 10.14 2.59 8.90
C ALA A 33 11.25 1.52 8.86
N VAL A 34 11.30 0.71 7.80
CA VAL A 34 12.38 -0.27 7.60
C VAL A 34 13.75 0.40 7.52
N MET A 35 13.87 1.51 6.79
CA MET A 35 15.13 2.27 6.66
C MET A 35 15.60 2.86 8.00
N GLU A 36 14.69 3.20 8.90
CA GLU A 36 15.01 3.66 10.25
C GLU A 36 15.27 2.49 11.24
N GLY A 37 15.25 1.24 10.76
CA GLY A 37 15.46 0.05 11.59
C GLY A 37 14.29 -0.29 12.51
N ILE A 38 13.09 0.19 12.19
CA ILE A 38 11.86 -0.08 12.95
C ILE A 38 11.25 -1.39 12.46
N GLU A 39 10.88 -2.29 13.36
CA GLU A 39 10.14 -3.51 13.01
C GLU A 39 8.86 -3.14 12.29
N THR A 40 8.71 -3.57 11.03
CA THR A 40 7.62 -3.15 10.16
C THR A 40 6.78 -4.34 9.73
N LYS A 41 5.47 -4.23 9.91
CA LYS A 41 4.48 -5.22 9.47
C LYS A 41 3.38 -4.55 8.66
N ILE A 42 3.05 -5.12 7.51
CA ILE A 42 1.98 -4.62 6.65
C ILE A 42 0.90 -5.70 6.54
N PHE A 43 -0.35 -5.31 6.70
CA PHE A 43 -1.52 -6.17 6.56
C PHE A 43 -2.42 -5.64 5.46
N PHE A 44 -2.40 -6.33 4.33
CA PHE A 44 -3.26 -6.01 3.20
C PHE A 44 -4.62 -6.68 3.36
N THR A 45 -5.68 -5.89 3.33
CA THR A 45 -7.05 -6.35 3.47
C THR A 45 -7.97 -5.70 2.44
N PHE A 46 -9.16 -6.24 2.23
CA PHE A 46 -10.10 -5.77 1.22
C PHE A 46 -9.42 -5.50 -0.13
N PHE A 47 -9.66 -4.32 -0.72
CA PHE A 47 -9.08 -3.96 -2.02
C PHE A 47 -7.56 -3.71 -1.97
N GLY A 48 -6.99 -3.51 -0.77
CA GLY A 48 -5.54 -3.46 -0.61
C GLY A 48 -4.84 -4.74 -1.05
N LEU A 49 -5.54 -5.90 -1.07
CA LEU A 49 -4.99 -7.16 -1.60
C LEU A 49 -4.54 -7.06 -3.07
N ASP A 50 -5.09 -6.12 -3.85
CA ASP A 50 -4.69 -5.92 -5.24
C ASP A 50 -3.21 -5.56 -5.36
N ALA A 51 -2.66 -4.85 -4.36
CA ALA A 51 -1.25 -4.48 -4.32
C ALA A 51 -0.28 -5.67 -4.18
N ILE A 52 -0.77 -6.79 -3.62
CA ILE A 52 0.03 -8.01 -3.41
C ILE A 52 -0.49 -9.21 -4.21
N THR A 53 -1.44 -9.00 -5.13
CA THR A 53 -1.95 -10.03 -6.03
C THR A 53 -1.23 -9.93 -7.37
N LYS A 54 -0.60 -11.01 -7.84
CA LYS A 54 0.23 -11.06 -9.06
C LYS A 54 -0.42 -10.44 -10.30
N LYS A 55 -1.74 -10.63 -10.45
CA LYS A 55 -2.48 -10.12 -11.61
C LYS A 55 -2.78 -8.63 -11.54
N GLN A 56 -2.99 -8.07 -10.33
CA GLN A 56 -3.44 -6.70 -10.12
C GLN A 56 -2.32 -5.72 -9.75
N MET A 57 -1.26 -6.17 -9.08
CA MET A 57 -0.22 -5.30 -8.51
C MET A 57 0.40 -4.29 -9.50
N ASN A 58 0.45 -4.62 -10.79
CA ASN A 58 0.97 -3.73 -11.82
C ASN A 58 -0.12 -2.88 -12.50
N SER A 59 -1.39 -3.15 -12.23
CA SER A 59 -2.55 -2.51 -12.87
C SER A 59 -3.40 -1.67 -11.93
N LEU A 60 -2.87 -1.27 -10.77
CA LEU A 60 -3.59 -0.39 -9.85
C LEU A 60 -3.98 0.92 -10.53
N HIS A 61 -5.13 1.45 -10.14
CA HIS A 61 -5.74 2.65 -10.68
C HIS A 61 -5.85 3.75 -9.62
N THR A 62 -5.86 4.99 -10.08
CA THR A 62 -6.12 6.15 -9.23
C THR A 62 -7.63 6.31 -9.01
N GLY A 63 -8.03 6.65 -7.80
CA GLY A 63 -9.41 6.99 -7.49
C GLY A 63 -9.81 8.31 -8.18
N THR A 64 -10.58 8.24 -9.29
CA THR A 64 -11.02 9.43 -10.04
C THR A 64 -12.39 9.93 -9.59
N VAL A 65 -13.28 9.02 -9.21
CA VAL A 65 -14.63 9.34 -8.73
C VAL A 65 -14.58 9.66 -7.23
N GLY A 66 -15.13 10.83 -6.87
CA GLY A 66 -15.15 11.25 -5.46
C GLY A 66 -13.83 11.76 -4.90
N ASN A 67 -12.84 12.05 -5.75
CA ASN A 67 -11.58 12.65 -5.35
C ASN A 67 -11.56 14.17 -5.67
N PRO A 68 -11.98 15.03 -4.72
CA PRO A 68 -12.04 16.49 -4.94
C PRO A 68 -10.66 17.15 -4.99
N ALA A 69 -9.62 16.45 -4.56
CA ALA A 69 -8.25 16.97 -4.58
C ALA A 69 -7.57 16.80 -5.94
N MET A 70 -8.16 16.02 -6.85
CA MET A 70 -7.60 15.79 -8.19
C MET A 70 -7.53 17.09 -8.99
N ARG A 71 -6.41 17.28 -9.69
CA ARG A 71 -6.17 18.46 -10.52
C ARG A 71 -5.77 18.07 -11.93
N MET A 72 -6.21 18.90 -12.88
CA MET A 72 -5.76 18.84 -14.27
C MET A 72 -4.35 19.45 -14.41
N PRO A 73 -3.62 19.12 -15.48
CA PRO A 73 -2.43 19.88 -15.86
C PRO A 73 -2.75 21.39 -15.89
N GLY A 74 -1.90 22.21 -15.23
CA GLY A 74 -2.17 23.64 -15.05
C GLY A 74 -2.87 24.00 -13.73
N GLY A 75 -3.15 23.02 -12.85
CA GLY A 75 -3.63 23.26 -11.48
C GLY A 75 -5.14 23.48 -11.34
N LEU A 76 -5.89 23.40 -12.41
CA LEU A 76 -7.34 23.53 -12.37
C LEU A 76 -8.00 22.32 -11.68
N PRO A 77 -9.09 22.50 -10.91
CA PRO A 77 -9.83 21.40 -10.33
C PRO A 77 -10.31 20.42 -11.42
N PHE A 78 -10.14 19.12 -11.18
CA PHE A 78 -10.71 18.09 -12.06
C PHE A 78 -12.20 17.92 -11.72
N PRO A 79 -13.11 18.18 -12.69
CA PRO A 79 -14.53 17.98 -12.45
C PRO A 79 -14.85 16.51 -12.19
N THR A 80 -15.41 16.20 -11.03
CA THR A 80 -15.67 14.82 -10.57
C THR A 80 -16.51 14.00 -11.58
N ILE A 81 -17.42 14.68 -12.27
CA ILE A 81 -18.26 14.05 -13.29
C ILE A 81 -17.46 13.49 -14.48
N LEU A 82 -16.32 14.10 -14.81
CA LEU A 82 -15.45 13.60 -15.87
C LEU A 82 -14.77 12.28 -15.47
N GLY A 83 -14.55 12.06 -14.18
CA GLY A 83 -14.00 10.80 -13.66
C GLY A 83 -14.88 9.59 -13.91
N MET A 84 -16.17 9.79 -14.21
CA MET A 84 -17.13 8.72 -14.51
C MET A 84 -17.09 8.29 -15.97
N LEU A 85 -16.39 9.03 -16.85
CA LEU A 85 -16.33 8.69 -18.26
C LEU A 85 -15.40 7.50 -18.50
N PRO A 86 -15.79 6.54 -19.37
CA PRO A 86 -14.93 5.40 -19.71
C PRO A 86 -13.57 5.84 -20.24
N GLY A 87 -12.50 5.24 -19.72
CA GLY A 87 -11.13 5.52 -20.13
C GLY A 87 -10.45 6.70 -19.42
N VAL A 88 -11.18 7.58 -18.76
CA VAL A 88 -10.57 8.72 -18.02
C VAL A 88 -9.72 8.22 -16.86
N GLU A 89 -10.22 7.27 -16.08
CA GLU A 89 -9.47 6.65 -14.97
C GLU A 89 -8.15 6.02 -15.45
N ALA A 90 -8.18 5.27 -16.54
CA ALA A 90 -6.99 4.67 -17.12
C ALA A 90 -5.98 5.74 -17.59
N GLY A 91 -6.46 6.82 -18.23
CA GLY A 91 -5.62 7.93 -18.64
C GLY A 91 -4.97 8.68 -17.48
N VAL A 92 -5.73 8.97 -16.43
CA VAL A 92 -5.22 9.61 -15.20
C VAL A 92 -4.21 8.70 -14.51
N SER A 93 -4.49 7.41 -14.39
CA SER A 93 -3.60 6.42 -13.78
C SER A 93 -2.28 6.29 -14.55
N ALA A 94 -2.35 6.27 -15.89
CA ALA A 94 -1.16 6.25 -16.73
C ALA A 94 -0.32 7.53 -16.57
N MET A 95 -0.97 8.71 -16.50
CA MET A 95 -0.29 9.97 -16.26
C MET A 95 0.38 10.00 -14.88
N MET A 96 -0.28 9.53 -13.83
CA MET A 96 0.29 9.45 -12.48
C MET A 96 1.51 8.52 -12.47
N LYS A 97 1.39 7.31 -12.99
CA LYS A 97 2.51 6.35 -13.11
C LYS A 97 3.69 6.94 -13.89
N SER A 98 3.41 7.64 -15.00
CA SER A 98 4.46 8.32 -15.77
C SER A 98 5.13 9.45 -14.99
N THR A 99 4.38 10.19 -14.17
CA THR A 99 4.95 11.25 -13.33
C THR A 99 5.83 10.66 -12.24
N MET A 100 5.39 9.57 -11.60
CA MET A 100 6.16 8.86 -10.58
C MET A 100 7.46 8.30 -11.17
N ALA A 101 7.41 7.69 -12.35
CA ALA A 101 8.60 7.16 -13.03
C ALA A 101 9.63 8.26 -13.38
N LYS A 102 9.20 9.49 -13.69
CA LYS A 102 10.11 10.63 -13.98
C LYS A 102 10.91 11.12 -12.77
N ILE A 103 10.47 10.81 -11.58
CA ILE A 103 11.16 11.16 -10.32
C ILE A 103 11.66 9.91 -9.60
N ASP A 104 11.86 8.83 -10.36
CA ASP A 104 12.45 7.56 -9.92
C ASP A 104 11.74 6.93 -8.70
N ILE A 105 10.40 7.11 -8.59
CA ILE A 105 9.62 6.39 -7.58
C ILE A 105 9.52 4.92 -7.98
N PRO A 106 9.94 3.98 -7.10
CA PRO A 106 9.86 2.55 -7.37
C PRO A 106 8.42 2.09 -7.65
N THR A 107 8.29 1.05 -8.45
CA THR A 107 7.01 0.35 -8.66
C THR A 107 6.54 -0.31 -7.36
N VAL A 108 5.26 -0.68 -7.31
CA VAL A 108 4.69 -1.42 -6.16
C VAL A 108 5.53 -2.65 -5.84
N LYS A 109 5.90 -3.42 -6.87
CA LYS A 109 6.72 -4.63 -6.71
C LYS A 109 8.09 -4.32 -6.12
N GLU A 110 8.79 -3.33 -6.66
CA GLU A 110 10.11 -2.92 -6.17
C GLU A 110 10.04 -2.44 -4.71
N PHE A 111 9.01 -1.68 -4.34
CA PHE A 111 8.82 -1.29 -2.93
C PHE A 111 8.62 -2.51 -2.02
N LEU A 112 7.79 -3.47 -2.43
CA LEU A 112 7.55 -4.69 -1.65
C LEU A 112 8.85 -5.49 -1.48
N GLU A 113 9.65 -5.62 -2.54
CA GLU A 113 10.97 -6.27 -2.51
C GLU A 113 11.95 -5.53 -1.58
N MET A 114 11.98 -4.20 -1.63
CA MET A 114 12.82 -3.38 -0.73
C MET A 114 12.41 -3.55 0.74
N ILE A 115 11.11 -3.53 1.03
CA ILE A 115 10.57 -3.70 2.38
C ILE A 115 10.91 -5.09 2.92
N GLU A 116 10.70 -6.15 2.12
CA GLU A 116 11.03 -7.53 2.48
C GLU A 116 12.53 -7.69 2.73
N ALA A 117 13.36 -7.20 1.82
CA ALA A 117 14.82 -7.25 1.94
C ALA A 117 15.33 -6.52 3.19
N GLY A 118 14.67 -5.46 3.62
CA GLY A 118 14.95 -4.75 4.85
C GLY A 118 14.37 -5.36 6.12
N GLY A 119 13.74 -6.54 6.02
CA GLY A 119 13.17 -7.28 7.15
C GLY A 119 11.71 -6.94 7.48
N GLY A 120 11.04 -6.15 6.66
CA GLY A 120 9.60 -5.91 6.79
C GLY A 120 8.77 -7.17 6.47
N GLU A 121 7.69 -7.34 7.18
CA GLU A 121 6.82 -8.53 7.04
C GLU A 121 5.50 -8.14 6.38
N ILE A 122 5.12 -8.86 5.33
CA ILE A 122 3.94 -8.60 4.52
C ILE A 122 2.93 -9.72 4.71
N TYR A 123 1.70 -9.36 5.05
CA TYR A 123 0.63 -10.28 5.38
C TYR A 123 -0.63 -10.00 4.58
N ALA A 124 -1.37 -11.07 4.25
CA ALA A 124 -2.67 -10.99 3.60
C ALA A 124 -3.79 -11.33 4.59
N CYS A 125 -4.92 -10.64 4.48
CA CYS A 125 -6.10 -10.88 5.30
C CYS A 125 -6.88 -12.11 4.79
N LYS A 126 -7.00 -13.14 5.62
CA LYS A 126 -7.74 -14.36 5.30
C LYS A 126 -9.19 -14.09 4.90
N LEU A 127 -9.91 -13.28 5.68
CA LEU A 127 -11.32 -12.99 5.41
C LEU A 127 -11.50 -12.32 4.03
N ALA A 128 -10.63 -11.36 3.70
CA ALA A 128 -10.70 -10.68 2.41
C ALA A 128 -10.32 -11.61 1.24
N MET A 129 -9.34 -12.49 1.43
CA MET A 129 -9.01 -13.51 0.45
C MET A 129 -10.18 -14.46 0.19
N ASP A 130 -10.84 -14.94 1.25
CA ASP A 130 -12.02 -15.81 1.13
C ASP A 130 -13.16 -15.09 0.37
N MET A 131 -13.39 -13.81 0.68
CA MET A 131 -14.42 -12.99 0.02
C MET A 131 -14.14 -12.81 -1.48
N PHE A 132 -12.89 -12.57 -1.86
CA PHE A 132 -12.48 -12.42 -3.26
C PHE A 132 -12.09 -13.74 -3.94
N LYS A 133 -12.22 -14.88 -3.25
CA LYS A 133 -11.84 -16.21 -3.74
C LYS A 133 -10.40 -16.31 -4.21
N LEU A 134 -9.50 -15.56 -3.55
CA LEU A 134 -8.08 -15.60 -3.80
C LEU A 134 -7.44 -16.77 -3.05
N LYS A 135 -6.45 -17.37 -3.67
CA LYS A 135 -5.62 -18.42 -3.07
C LYS A 135 -4.21 -17.89 -2.79
N LYS A 136 -3.47 -18.60 -1.96
CA LYS A 136 -2.08 -18.21 -1.62
C LYS A 136 -1.18 -18.13 -2.87
N GLU A 137 -1.42 -18.97 -3.87
CA GLU A 137 -0.70 -18.99 -5.15
C GLU A 137 -0.93 -17.74 -6.03
N ASP A 138 -2.05 -17.03 -5.81
CA ASP A 138 -2.36 -15.78 -6.52
C ASP A 138 -1.58 -14.60 -5.96
N LEU A 139 -1.05 -14.73 -4.75
CA LEU A 139 -0.31 -13.68 -4.08
C LEU A 139 1.15 -13.63 -4.55
N TRP A 140 1.75 -12.46 -4.43
CA TRP A 140 3.18 -12.25 -4.62
C TRP A 140 3.99 -13.11 -3.62
N GLU A 141 5.14 -13.60 -4.07
CA GLU A 141 5.93 -14.61 -3.35
C GLU A 141 6.46 -14.15 -1.99
N GLY A 142 6.72 -12.84 -1.83
CA GLY A 142 7.19 -12.25 -0.57
C GLY A 142 6.11 -12.06 0.49
N VAL A 143 4.86 -12.47 0.22
CA VAL A 143 3.83 -12.51 1.28
C VAL A 143 4.15 -13.61 2.26
N LYS A 144 4.50 -13.21 3.48
CA LYS A 144 4.98 -14.11 4.54
C LYS A 144 3.91 -15.12 4.96
N ASP A 145 2.69 -14.63 5.21
CA ASP A 145 1.59 -15.50 5.62
C ASP A 145 0.21 -14.86 5.39
N VAL A 146 -0.82 -15.70 5.50
CA VAL A 146 -2.23 -15.31 5.48
C VAL A 146 -2.77 -15.37 6.90
N LEU A 147 -3.18 -14.22 7.42
CA LEU A 147 -3.55 -14.06 8.83
C LEU A 147 -5.03 -13.72 9.00
N THR A 148 -5.59 -14.14 10.14
CA THR A 148 -6.81 -13.53 10.67
C THR A 148 -6.50 -12.18 11.31
N VAL A 149 -7.51 -11.38 11.61
CA VAL A 149 -7.33 -10.11 12.32
C VAL A 149 -6.74 -10.33 13.72
N GLY A 150 -7.16 -11.42 14.39
CA GLY A 150 -6.62 -11.78 15.71
C GLY A 150 -5.12 -12.08 15.66
N ASP A 151 -4.69 -12.92 14.71
CA ASP A 151 -3.29 -13.24 14.51
C ASP A 151 -2.45 -11.99 14.20
N PHE A 152 -3.01 -11.05 13.41
CA PHE A 152 -2.33 -9.80 13.13
C PHE A 152 -2.18 -8.92 14.38
N TYR A 153 -3.21 -8.83 15.22
CA TYR A 153 -3.11 -8.10 16.49
C TYR A 153 -2.07 -8.70 17.44
N GLU A 154 -1.95 -10.01 17.50
CA GLU A 154 -0.88 -10.67 18.27
C GLU A 154 0.51 -10.23 17.77
N LYS A 155 0.70 -10.16 16.45
CA LYS A 155 1.95 -9.68 15.84
C LYS A 155 2.20 -8.19 16.07
N CYS A 156 1.14 -7.39 16.20
CA CYS A 156 1.23 -5.96 16.53
C CYS A 156 1.46 -5.70 18.02
N GLY A 157 1.32 -6.71 18.88
CA GLY A 157 1.48 -6.58 20.33
C GLY A 157 2.86 -6.07 20.74
N GLY A 158 2.92 -5.42 21.90
CA GLY A 158 4.13 -4.89 22.48
C GLY A 158 4.05 -3.39 22.80
N LEU A 159 4.97 -2.95 23.68
CA LEU A 159 5.15 -1.53 23.97
C LEU A 159 5.82 -0.82 22.79
N GLN A 160 5.55 0.47 22.62
CA GLN A 160 6.14 1.30 21.57
C GLN A 160 5.76 0.82 20.14
N THR A 161 4.55 0.31 19.98
CA THR A 161 3.96 -0.06 18.69
C THR A 161 2.99 1.02 18.23
N GLN A 162 3.08 1.40 16.96
CA GLN A 162 2.12 2.27 16.27
C GLN A 162 1.36 1.46 15.23
N ILE A 163 0.03 1.60 15.21
CA ILE A 163 -0.82 1.05 14.16
C ILE A 163 -1.31 2.20 13.27
N ILE A 164 -1.12 2.05 11.97
CA ILE A 164 -1.50 3.03 10.95
C ILE A 164 -2.50 2.35 10.01
N PHE A 165 -3.58 3.03 9.71
CA PHE A 165 -4.60 2.58 8.75
C PHE A 165 -4.62 3.51 7.54
N THR A 166 -4.54 2.93 6.31
CA THR A 166 -4.56 3.63 5.02
C THR A 166 -5.67 3.12 4.09
#